data_7e6ad0007c726dd7f4722b08397b51e8
#
_entry.id   7e6ad0007c726dd7f4722b08397b51e8
#
_cell.length_a   1.000
_cell.length_b   1.000
_cell.length_c   1.000
_cell.angle_alpha   90.00
_cell.angle_beta   90.00
_cell.angle_gamma   90.00
#
_symmetry.space_group_name_H-M   'P 1'
#
loop_
_entity.id
_entity.type
_entity.pdbx_description
1 polymer ?
#
loop_
_entity_poly.entity_id
_entity_poly.type
_entity_poly.pdbx_seq_one_letter_code
_entity_poly.pdbx_strand_id
1 'polypeptide(L)'
;MKKFLVLLLTLALLTAGTALAEAAETQNPVATITMADGGVITVELYPDVAPNTVANFVELANSGFYDGLIFHRVIAGFMIQGGCPLGIGTGGPGYSIKGEFAQNGFENNLSHQRGVISMARAMDPNSAGSQFFIMHADADYLDGQYAAFGKVLEGMDVVDAIAATKTGANDKPVEDQTIKSITVDTKGVEYTAEKIQ
;
A
#
# COMPACT_ATOMS: atom_id res chain seq x y z
N MET A 1 -2.05 82.35 33.62
CA MET A 1 -2.17 81.64 32.33
C MET A 1 -1.34 80.40 32.46
N LYS A 2 -1.99 79.26 32.80
CA LYS A 2 -1.32 77.93 32.99
C LYS A 2 -1.55 77.07 31.74
N LYS A 3 -0.50 76.77 31.01
CA LYS A 3 -0.55 75.88 29.84
C LYS A 3 -0.54 74.46 30.32
N PHE A 4 -1.64 73.71 30.11
CA PHE A 4 -1.70 72.26 30.30
C PHE A 4 -1.09 71.57 29.08
N LEU A 5 -0.03 70.79 29.31
CA LEU A 5 0.59 69.93 28.33
C LEU A 5 -0.05 68.54 28.47
N VAL A 6 -0.85 68.14 27.51
CA VAL A 6 -1.42 66.79 27.43
C VAL A 6 -0.44 65.86 26.73
N LEU A 7 0.12 64.92 27.48
CA LEU A 7 1.02 63.89 26.96
C LEU A 7 0.16 62.69 26.49
N LEU A 8 0.02 62.51 25.16
CA LEU A 8 -0.63 61.36 24.57
C LEU A 8 0.36 60.16 24.61
N LEU A 9 0.09 59.19 25.46
CA LEU A 9 0.80 57.90 25.49
C LEU A 9 0.15 56.96 24.50
N THR A 10 0.76 56.78 23.32
CA THR A 10 0.34 55.79 22.33
C THR A 10 0.91 54.41 22.73
N LEU A 11 0.02 53.56 23.26
CA LEU A 11 0.32 52.14 23.57
C LEU A 11 0.27 51.35 22.27
N ALA A 12 1.43 50.99 21.71
CA ALA A 12 1.54 50.10 20.59
C ALA A 12 1.36 48.65 21.11
N LEU A 13 0.19 48.03 20.86
CA LEU A 13 0.00 46.61 21.05
C LEU A 13 0.78 45.88 19.93
N LEU A 14 1.89 45.24 20.29
CA LEU A 14 2.53 44.20 19.48
C LEU A 14 1.67 42.94 19.60
N THR A 15 0.84 42.64 18.62
CA THR A 15 0.22 41.35 18.47
C THR A 15 1.27 40.40 17.89
N ALA A 16 1.93 39.62 18.74
CA ALA A 16 2.71 38.48 18.32
C ALA A 16 1.73 37.41 17.74
N GLY A 17 1.61 37.40 16.43
CA GLY A 17 0.92 36.33 15.71
C GLY A 17 1.73 35.05 15.87
N THR A 18 1.29 34.15 16.75
CA THR A 18 1.71 32.78 16.74
C THR A 18 1.11 32.12 15.51
N ALA A 19 1.91 32.01 14.45
CA ALA A 19 1.59 31.12 13.34
C ALA A 19 1.64 29.70 13.91
N LEU A 20 0.46 29.14 14.22
CA LEU A 20 0.30 27.70 14.37
C LEU A 20 0.62 27.12 12.99
N ALA A 21 1.79 26.47 12.87
CA ALA A 21 2.06 25.59 11.77
C ALA A 21 1.03 24.46 11.87
N GLU A 22 -0.01 24.53 11.04
CA GLU A 22 -0.95 23.45 10.80
C GLU A 22 -0.08 22.30 10.27
N ALA A 23 0.09 21.25 11.08
CA ALA A 23 0.75 20.05 10.61
C ALA A 23 -0.08 19.55 9.42
N ALA A 24 0.50 19.63 8.22
CA ALA A 24 -0.12 19.05 7.05
C ALA A 24 -0.37 17.58 7.37
N GLU A 25 -1.64 17.16 7.44
CA GLU A 25 -1.99 15.75 7.51
C GLU A 25 -1.32 15.10 6.30
N THR A 26 -0.34 14.24 6.56
CA THR A 26 0.31 13.47 5.50
C THR A 26 -0.73 12.54 4.91
N GLN A 27 -1.19 12.87 3.71
CA GLN A 27 -2.12 11.99 3.00
C GLN A 27 -1.42 10.67 2.70
N ASN A 28 -2.14 9.57 2.87
CA ASN A 28 -1.64 8.24 2.53
C ASN A 28 -1.22 8.16 1.05
N PRO A 29 -0.15 7.42 0.73
CA PRO A 29 0.25 7.18 -0.65
C PRO A 29 -0.81 6.36 -1.37
N VAL A 30 -0.97 6.63 -2.68
CA VAL A 30 -1.95 5.94 -3.52
C VAL A 30 -1.25 5.23 -4.66
N ALA A 31 -1.41 3.92 -4.72
CA ALA A 31 -0.94 3.08 -5.81
C ALA A 31 -1.98 3.03 -6.93
N THR A 32 -1.50 3.07 -8.18
CA THR A 32 -2.30 2.84 -9.38
C THR A 32 -1.76 1.60 -10.09
N ILE A 33 -2.55 0.54 -10.12
CA ILE A 33 -2.28 -0.69 -10.87
C ILE A 33 -3.02 -0.57 -12.20
N THR A 34 -2.29 -0.49 -13.29
CA THR A 34 -2.84 -0.47 -14.64
C THR A 34 -2.68 -1.85 -15.26
N MET A 35 -3.77 -2.43 -15.71
CA MET A 35 -3.77 -3.72 -16.43
C MET A 35 -3.47 -3.53 -17.91
N ALA A 36 -3.00 -4.58 -18.59
CA ALA A 36 -2.68 -4.53 -20.01
C ALA A 36 -3.93 -4.33 -20.91
N ASP A 37 -5.10 -4.72 -20.45
CA ASP A 37 -6.39 -4.51 -21.11
C ASP A 37 -6.98 -3.11 -20.88
N GLY A 38 -6.32 -2.29 -20.03
CA GLY A 38 -6.73 -0.93 -19.68
C GLY A 38 -7.53 -0.83 -18.38
N GLY A 39 -7.84 -1.93 -17.70
CA GLY A 39 -8.42 -1.92 -16.35
C GLY A 39 -7.50 -1.18 -15.36
N VAL A 40 -8.07 -0.45 -14.42
CA VAL A 40 -7.32 0.31 -13.40
C VAL A 40 -7.84 -0.02 -12.02
N ILE A 41 -6.92 -0.30 -11.09
CA ILE A 41 -7.21 -0.48 -9.67
C ILE A 41 -6.42 0.57 -8.90
N THR A 42 -7.07 1.40 -8.09
CA THR A 42 -6.42 2.34 -7.19
C THR A 42 -6.46 1.83 -5.76
N VAL A 43 -5.34 1.92 -5.06
CA VAL A 43 -5.16 1.36 -3.71
C VAL A 43 -4.55 2.42 -2.81
N GLU A 44 -5.22 2.74 -1.72
CA GLU A 44 -4.63 3.52 -0.64
C GLU A 44 -3.73 2.62 0.21
N LEU A 45 -2.50 3.06 0.46
CA LEU A 45 -1.54 2.34 1.27
C LEU A 45 -1.47 2.96 2.66
N TYR A 46 -1.28 2.13 3.70
CA TYR A 46 -1.33 2.54 5.10
C TYR A 46 0.04 2.41 5.78
N PRO A 47 0.93 3.41 5.64
CA PRO A 47 2.26 3.37 6.26
C PRO A 47 2.21 3.34 7.80
N ASP A 48 1.14 3.84 8.41
CA ASP A 48 0.94 3.75 9.87
C ASP A 48 0.62 2.32 10.34
N VAL A 49 0.11 1.46 9.43
CA VAL A 49 -0.26 0.07 9.72
C VAL A 49 0.89 -0.89 9.45
N ALA A 50 1.61 -0.70 8.34
CA ALA A 50 2.71 -1.57 7.93
C ALA A 50 3.80 -0.76 7.20
N PRO A 51 4.60 0.04 7.94
CA PRO A 51 5.52 1.02 7.37
C PRO A 51 6.56 0.42 6.44
N ASN A 52 7.22 -0.66 6.82
CA ASN A 52 8.24 -1.28 5.99
C ASN A 52 7.67 -2.02 4.79
N THR A 53 6.50 -2.62 4.93
CA THR A 53 5.76 -3.25 3.84
C THR A 53 5.35 -2.22 2.78
N VAL A 54 4.81 -1.08 3.22
CA VAL A 54 4.48 0.04 2.31
C VAL A 54 5.73 0.56 1.63
N ALA A 55 6.81 0.81 2.36
CA ALA A 55 8.07 1.29 1.79
C ALA A 55 8.61 0.34 0.71
N ASN A 56 8.62 -0.97 0.98
CA ASN A 56 9.05 -1.99 0.03
C ASN A 56 8.17 -2.01 -1.23
N PHE A 57 6.85 -1.95 -1.06
CA PHE A 57 5.94 -1.95 -2.19
C PHE A 57 6.11 -0.68 -3.05
N VAL A 58 6.27 0.48 -2.43
CA VAL A 58 6.51 1.77 -3.11
C VAL A 58 7.82 1.73 -3.91
N GLU A 59 8.93 1.28 -3.31
CA GLU A 59 10.22 1.16 -4.01
C GLU A 59 10.10 0.26 -5.24
N LEU A 60 9.51 -0.93 -5.09
CA LEU A 60 9.34 -1.88 -6.18
C LEU A 60 8.43 -1.32 -7.28
N ALA A 61 7.31 -0.73 -6.92
CA ALA A 61 6.36 -0.14 -7.85
C ALA A 61 7.00 0.99 -8.67
N ASN A 62 7.62 1.96 -8.00
CA ASN A 62 8.18 3.13 -8.66
C ASN A 62 9.51 2.83 -9.40
N SER A 63 10.13 1.67 -9.15
CA SER A 63 11.25 1.17 -9.98
C SER A 63 10.82 0.44 -11.25
N GLY A 64 9.50 0.23 -11.45
CA GLY A 64 8.97 -0.56 -12.57
C GLY A 64 9.11 -2.07 -12.40
N PHE A 65 9.40 -2.56 -11.18
CA PHE A 65 9.60 -4.00 -10.94
C PHE A 65 8.38 -4.83 -11.32
N TYR A 66 7.17 -4.28 -11.17
CA TYR A 66 5.92 -5.00 -11.44
C TYR A 66 5.47 -4.95 -12.91
N ASP A 67 6.15 -4.18 -13.76
CA ASP A 67 5.75 -3.99 -15.15
C ASP A 67 5.86 -5.30 -15.93
N GLY A 68 4.78 -5.69 -16.57
CA GLY A 68 4.68 -6.94 -17.33
C GLY A 68 4.48 -8.20 -16.48
N LEU A 69 4.46 -8.11 -15.14
CA LEU A 69 4.14 -9.25 -14.29
C LEU A 69 2.64 -9.59 -14.36
N ILE A 70 2.29 -10.77 -13.87
CA ILE A 70 0.91 -11.28 -13.93
C ILE A 70 0.34 -11.54 -12.55
N PHE A 71 -0.98 -11.55 -12.45
CA PHE A 71 -1.67 -12.23 -11.36
C PHE A 71 -1.62 -13.74 -11.64
N HIS A 72 -0.64 -14.41 -11.04
CA HIS A 72 -0.29 -15.80 -11.33
C HIS A 72 -1.11 -16.83 -10.55
N ARG A 73 -1.86 -16.39 -9.52
CA ARG A 73 -2.77 -17.24 -8.73
C ARG A 73 -4.04 -16.48 -8.43
N VAL A 74 -5.18 -17.03 -8.84
CA VAL A 74 -6.49 -16.40 -8.74
C VAL A 74 -7.50 -17.40 -8.22
N ILE A 75 -8.13 -17.06 -7.10
CA ILE A 75 -9.20 -17.90 -6.49
C ILE A 75 -10.42 -17.03 -6.27
N ALA A 76 -11.48 -17.29 -7.04
CA ALA A 76 -12.76 -16.62 -6.87
C ALA A 76 -13.31 -16.87 -5.45
N GLY A 77 -13.84 -15.83 -4.81
CA GLY A 77 -14.30 -15.89 -3.43
C GLY A 77 -13.18 -15.87 -2.38
N PHE A 78 -11.93 -15.62 -2.80
CA PHE A 78 -10.79 -15.48 -1.88
C PHE A 78 -9.91 -14.29 -2.25
N MET A 79 -8.97 -14.44 -3.21
CA MET A 79 -8.01 -13.37 -3.56
C MET A 79 -7.47 -13.51 -4.99
N ILE A 80 -6.83 -12.44 -5.48
CA ILE A 80 -5.96 -12.44 -6.65
C ILE A 80 -4.52 -12.13 -6.21
N GLN A 81 -3.54 -12.97 -6.57
CA GLN A 81 -2.14 -12.86 -6.14
C GLN A 81 -1.21 -12.61 -7.34
N GLY A 82 -0.37 -11.59 -7.22
CA GLY A 82 0.59 -11.16 -8.23
C GLY A 82 1.98 -10.85 -7.65
N GLY A 83 2.81 -10.16 -8.44
CA GLY A 83 4.12 -9.66 -8.01
C GLY A 83 5.26 -10.69 -8.02
N CYS A 84 5.05 -11.88 -8.63
CA CYS A 84 6.11 -12.87 -8.81
C CYS A 84 6.82 -12.67 -10.14
N PRO A 85 8.12 -12.34 -10.19
CA PRO A 85 8.84 -12.12 -11.45
C PRO A 85 8.94 -13.37 -12.33
N LEU A 86 8.81 -14.58 -11.75
CA LEU A 86 8.78 -15.82 -12.48
C LEU A 86 7.38 -16.27 -12.92
N GLY A 87 6.31 -15.60 -12.45
CA GLY A 87 4.93 -15.94 -12.76
C GLY A 87 4.45 -17.32 -12.29
N ILE A 88 5.13 -17.93 -11.33
CA ILE A 88 4.84 -19.28 -10.79
C ILE A 88 4.78 -19.33 -9.25
N GLY A 89 4.84 -18.17 -8.58
CA GLY A 89 4.73 -18.06 -7.12
C GLY A 89 6.00 -18.29 -6.32
N THR A 90 7.15 -18.60 -6.96
CA THR A 90 8.41 -18.87 -6.25
C THR A 90 9.48 -17.78 -6.41
N GLY A 91 9.21 -16.76 -7.24
CA GLY A 91 10.14 -15.64 -7.47
C GLY A 91 9.92 -14.48 -6.50
N GLY A 92 10.95 -13.65 -6.37
CA GLY A 92 10.95 -12.44 -5.55
C GLY A 92 12.00 -11.44 -6.00
N PRO A 93 12.22 -10.35 -5.27
CA PRO A 93 13.12 -9.26 -5.65
C PRO A 93 14.59 -9.54 -5.33
N GLY A 94 14.92 -10.74 -4.83
CA GLY A 94 16.27 -11.11 -4.42
C GLY A 94 16.60 -10.80 -2.95
N TYR A 95 15.62 -10.38 -2.18
CA TYR A 95 15.68 -10.13 -0.75
C TYR A 95 14.30 -10.38 -0.10
N SER A 96 14.25 -10.35 1.21
CA SER A 96 13.02 -10.42 2.00
C SER A 96 12.87 -9.18 2.89
N ILE A 97 11.69 -9.01 3.46
CA ILE A 97 11.40 -8.02 4.50
C ILE A 97 10.83 -8.68 5.75
N LYS A 98 10.97 -8.03 6.90
CA LYS A 98 10.34 -8.47 8.14
C LYS A 98 8.83 -8.40 8.00
N GLY A 99 8.13 -9.46 8.42
CA GLY A 99 6.69 -9.51 8.40
C GLY A 99 6.05 -8.63 9.48
N GLU A 100 5.18 -7.72 9.07
CA GLU A 100 4.49 -6.76 9.95
C GLU A 100 3.08 -7.25 10.27
N PHE A 101 2.97 -8.28 11.14
CA PHE A 101 1.72 -8.87 11.60
C PHE A 101 1.85 -9.48 13.01
N ALA A 102 0.73 -9.67 13.70
CA ALA A 102 0.68 -9.99 15.13
C ALA A 102 1.47 -11.25 15.52
N GLN A 103 1.39 -12.35 14.76
CA GLN A 103 2.15 -13.58 15.05
C GLN A 103 3.68 -13.40 14.92
N ASN A 104 4.13 -12.35 14.27
CA ASN A 104 5.55 -11.97 14.17
C ASN A 104 5.94 -10.85 15.15
N GLY A 105 5.07 -10.55 16.13
CA GLY A 105 5.32 -9.54 17.17
C GLY A 105 5.18 -8.10 16.71
N PHE A 106 4.43 -7.85 15.64
CA PHE A 106 4.15 -6.52 15.12
C PHE A 106 2.64 -6.26 15.16
N GLU A 107 2.22 -5.13 15.73
CA GLU A 107 0.80 -4.76 15.79
C GLU A 107 0.30 -4.33 14.40
N ASN A 108 -0.59 -5.13 13.82
CA ASN A 108 -1.28 -4.83 12.58
C ASN A 108 -2.72 -5.32 12.71
N ASN A 109 -3.63 -4.39 12.88
CA ASN A 109 -5.06 -4.65 13.14
C ASN A 109 -5.94 -4.49 11.89
N LEU A 110 -5.33 -4.37 10.69
CA LEU A 110 -6.07 -4.30 9.44
C LEU A 110 -6.61 -5.70 9.08
N SER A 111 -7.93 -5.86 9.18
CA SER A 111 -8.59 -7.13 8.85
C SER A 111 -8.65 -7.36 7.34
N HIS A 112 -8.45 -8.63 6.93
CA HIS A 112 -8.46 -9.05 5.52
C HIS A 112 -9.88 -9.10 4.94
N GLN A 113 -10.51 -7.94 4.87
CA GLN A 113 -11.80 -7.75 4.22
C GLN A 113 -11.64 -7.55 2.70
N ARG A 114 -12.71 -7.72 1.94
CA ARG A 114 -12.75 -7.45 0.51
C ARG A 114 -12.12 -6.09 0.16
N GLY A 115 -11.19 -6.11 -0.80
CA GLY A 115 -10.44 -4.97 -1.27
C GLY A 115 -9.14 -4.69 -0.50
N VAL A 116 -8.87 -5.36 0.62
CA VAL A 116 -7.58 -5.20 1.33
C VAL A 116 -6.45 -5.82 0.50
N ILE A 117 -5.31 -5.10 0.42
CA ILE A 117 -4.06 -5.61 -0.14
C ILE A 117 -3.14 -6.06 1.00
N SER A 118 -2.48 -7.21 0.80
CA SER A 118 -1.60 -7.83 1.80
C SER A 118 -0.41 -8.51 1.14
N MET A 119 0.69 -8.70 1.88
CA MET A 119 1.89 -9.37 1.37
C MET A 119 1.76 -10.88 1.44
N ALA A 120 2.06 -11.53 0.33
CA ALA A 120 2.27 -12.97 0.31
C ALA A 120 3.65 -13.32 0.88
N ARG A 121 3.77 -14.50 1.50
CA ARG A 121 5.00 -15.03 2.08
C ARG A 121 5.06 -16.56 2.04
N ALA A 122 6.26 -17.11 2.23
CA ALA A 122 6.44 -18.53 2.49
C ALA A 122 6.15 -18.87 3.98
N MET A 123 6.58 -20.01 4.47
CA MET A 123 6.36 -20.42 5.88
C MET A 123 7.10 -19.52 6.86
N ASP A 124 8.31 -19.06 6.54
CA ASP A 124 9.03 -18.11 7.37
C ASP A 124 8.25 -16.79 7.45
N PRO A 125 7.98 -16.26 8.64
CA PRO A 125 7.28 -14.98 8.80
C PRO A 125 8.02 -13.80 8.18
N ASN A 126 9.34 -13.90 7.97
CA ASN A 126 10.18 -12.85 7.40
C ASN A 126 10.59 -13.15 5.94
N SER A 127 9.76 -13.85 5.18
CA SER A 127 10.01 -14.25 3.80
C SER A 127 9.23 -13.45 2.75
N ALA A 128 8.48 -12.45 3.14
CA ALA A 128 7.81 -11.56 2.19
C ALA A 128 8.85 -10.80 1.34
N GLY A 129 8.56 -10.65 0.06
CA GLY A 129 9.44 -9.94 -0.89
C GLY A 129 8.64 -9.01 -1.80
N SER A 130 8.29 -9.47 -3.00
CA SER A 130 7.52 -8.67 -3.97
C SER A 130 6.09 -9.14 -4.17
N GLN A 131 5.73 -10.36 -3.75
CA GLN A 131 4.42 -10.90 -4.03
C GLN A 131 3.36 -10.31 -3.09
N PHE A 132 2.24 -9.91 -3.65
CA PHE A 132 1.09 -9.37 -2.93
C PHE A 132 -0.21 -10.01 -3.40
N PHE A 133 -1.25 -9.87 -2.61
CA PHE A 133 -2.60 -10.28 -3.02
C PHE A 133 -3.64 -9.22 -2.64
N ILE A 134 -4.70 -9.16 -3.43
CA ILE A 134 -5.87 -8.31 -3.17
C ILE A 134 -7.04 -9.24 -2.84
N MET A 135 -7.71 -8.95 -1.72
CA MET A 135 -8.84 -9.74 -1.27
C MET A 135 -10.06 -9.54 -2.17
N HIS A 136 -10.54 -10.64 -2.77
CA HIS A 136 -11.81 -10.65 -3.50
C HIS A 136 -13.01 -10.83 -2.56
N ALA A 137 -12.83 -11.51 -1.44
CA ALA A 137 -13.83 -11.67 -0.37
C ALA A 137 -13.15 -11.62 1.01
N ASP A 138 -13.93 -11.49 2.07
CA ASP A 138 -13.44 -11.45 3.44
C ASP A 138 -12.79 -12.77 3.85
N ALA A 139 -11.67 -12.68 4.60
CA ALA A 139 -10.92 -13.84 5.07
C ALA A 139 -10.24 -13.56 6.42
N ASP A 140 -11.03 -13.34 7.45
CA ASP A 140 -10.57 -12.98 8.81
C ASP A 140 -9.55 -13.97 9.40
N TYR A 141 -9.53 -15.23 8.89
CA TYR A 141 -8.55 -16.22 9.30
C TYR A 141 -7.10 -15.90 8.91
N LEU A 142 -6.89 -14.91 8.05
CA LEU A 142 -5.56 -14.39 7.69
C LEU A 142 -5.06 -13.32 8.66
N ASP A 143 -5.95 -12.75 9.48
CA ASP A 143 -5.63 -11.66 10.39
C ASP A 143 -4.55 -12.09 11.40
N GLY A 144 -3.59 -11.21 11.60
CA GLY A 144 -2.44 -11.48 12.45
C GLY A 144 -1.40 -12.46 11.88
N GLN A 145 -1.59 -13.00 10.66
CA GLN A 145 -0.69 -13.95 10.00
C GLN A 145 -0.03 -13.41 8.74
N TYR A 146 -0.59 -12.36 8.16
CA TYR A 146 -0.10 -11.68 6.95
C TYR A 146 -0.10 -10.17 7.16
N ALA A 147 0.82 -9.48 6.48
CA ALA A 147 0.96 -8.03 6.55
C ALA A 147 -0.02 -7.36 5.58
N ALA A 148 -1.23 -7.07 6.04
CA ALA A 148 -2.15 -6.19 5.34
C ALA A 148 -1.63 -4.76 5.40
N PHE A 149 -1.65 -4.03 4.26
CA PHE A 149 -0.96 -2.73 4.19
C PHE A 149 -1.70 -1.66 3.38
N GLY A 150 -2.95 -1.90 2.97
CA GLY A 150 -3.74 -0.94 2.23
C GLY A 150 -5.10 -1.49 1.82
N LYS A 151 -5.87 -0.67 1.09
CA LYS A 151 -7.20 -1.04 0.60
C LYS A 151 -7.50 -0.40 -0.74
N VAL A 152 -8.17 -1.14 -1.61
CA VAL A 152 -8.69 -0.65 -2.89
C VAL A 152 -9.70 0.47 -2.65
N LEU A 153 -9.45 1.62 -3.29
CA LEU A 153 -10.36 2.76 -3.34
C LEU A 153 -11.34 2.64 -4.51
N GLU A 154 -10.81 2.29 -5.69
CA GLU A 154 -11.57 2.15 -6.93
C GLU A 154 -11.03 0.97 -7.75
N GLY A 155 -11.87 0.38 -8.61
CA GLY A 155 -11.47 -0.73 -9.49
C GLY A 155 -11.71 -2.11 -8.89
N MET A 156 -12.61 -2.26 -7.90
CA MET A 156 -13.01 -3.59 -7.42
C MET A 156 -13.75 -4.40 -8.49
N ASP A 157 -14.35 -3.78 -9.47
CA ASP A 157 -14.91 -4.43 -10.65
C ASP A 157 -13.82 -5.06 -11.55
N VAL A 158 -12.64 -4.43 -11.64
CA VAL A 158 -11.46 -5.02 -12.31
C VAL A 158 -10.94 -6.22 -11.52
N VAL A 159 -10.89 -6.14 -10.18
CA VAL A 159 -10.54 -7.29 -9.32
C VAL A 159 -11.52 -8.43 -9.54
N ASP A 160 -12.83 -8.14 -9.64
CA ASP A 160 -13.87 -9.14 -9.89
C ASP A 160 -13.73 -9.79 -11.27
N ALA A 161 -13.42 -8.99 -12.30
CA ALA A 161 -13.19 -9.50 -13.64
C ALA A 161 -11.98 -10.46 -13.67
N ILE A 162 -10.87 -10.10 -13.01
CA ILE A 162 -9.71 -10.99 -12.86
C ILE A 162 -10.10 -12.25 -12.09
N ALA A 163 -10.84 -12.12 -10.98
CA ALA A 163 -11.25 -13.25 -10.14
C ALA A 163 -12.23 -14.20 -10.87
N ALA A 164 -12.95 -13.72 -11.87
CA ALA A 164 -13.87 -14.51 -12.69
C ALA A 164 -13.18 -15.24 -13.87
N THR A 165 -11.89 -15.02 -14.10
CA THR A 165 -11.17 -15.69 -15.20
C THR A 165 -11.10 -17.19 -14.98
N LYS A 166 -11.07 -17.97 -16.09
CA LYS A 166 -10.86 -19.41 -16.01
C LYS A 166 -9.45 -19.70 -15.55
N THR A 167 -9.32 -20.51 -14.51
CA THR A 167 -8.05 -20.97 -13.97
C THR A 167 -7.76 -22.42 -14.32
N GLY A 168 -6.49 -22.76 -14.40
CA GLY A 168 -5.96 -24.11 -14.62
C GLY A 168 -5.29 -24.67 -13.34
N ALA A 169 -4.24 -25.46 -13.55
CA ALA A 169 -3.46 -26.02 -12.45
C ALA A 169 -2.86 -24.90 -11.55
N ASN A 170 -2.85 -25.14 -10.24
CA ASN A 170 -2.35 -24.21 -9.21
C ASN A 170 -3.07 -22.85 -9.20
N ASP A 171 -4.35 -22.83 -9.56
CA ASP A 171 -5.18 -21.63 -9.62
C ASP A 171 -4.62 -20.54 -10.57
N LYS A 172 -3.75 -20.90 -11.51
CA LYS A 172 -3.20 -19.97 -12.49
C LYS A 172 -4.24 -19.67 -13.58
N PRO A 173 -4.51 -18.40 -13.90
CA PRO A 173 -5.34 -18.02 -15.05
C PRO A 173 -4.85 -18.68 -16.34
N VAL A 174 -5.79 -19.20 -17.15
CA VAL A 174 -5.49 -19.79 -18.46
C VAL A 174 -4.99 -18.73 -19.44
N GLU A 175 -5.54 -17.51 -19.34
CA GLU A 175 -5.08 -16.32 -20.03
C GLU A 175 -4.41 -15.39 -19.01
N ASP A 176 -3.17 -14.99 -19.29
CA ASP A 176 -2.38 -14.20 -18.37
C ASP A 176 -3.07 -12.86 -18.06
N GLN A 177 -3.29 -12.59 -16.78
CA GLN A 177 -3.82 -11.32 -16.27
C GLN A 177 -2.64 -10.37 -16.02
N THR A 178 -2.23 -9.65 -17.06
CA THR A 178 -0.98 -8.90 -17.09
C THR A 178 -1.13 -7.51 -16.50
N ILE A 179 -0.27 -7.16 -15.56
CA ILE A 179 -0.07 -5.81 -15.02
C ILE A 179 0.78 -5.05 -16.04
N LYS A 180 0.24 -3.96 -16.58
CA LYS A 180 1.00 -3.07 -17.47
C LYS A 180 2.02 -2.27 -16.67
N SER A 181 1.59 -1.71 -15.53
CA SER A 181 2.46 -0.96 -14.62
C SER A 181 1.81 -0.80 -13.25
N ILE A 182 2.64 -0.62 -12.23
CA ILE A 182 2.21 -0.11 -10.93
C ILE A 182 3.02 1.15 -10.62
N THR A 183 2.34 2.24 -10.30
CA THR A 183 2.97 3.50 -9.86
C THR A 183 2.36 3.94 -8.54
N VAL A 184 3.14 4.63 -7.69
CA VAL A 184 2.65 5.14 -6.41
C VAL A 184 2.89 6.65 -6.34
N ASP A 185 1.81 7.40 -6.15
CA ASP A 185 1.88 8.79 -5.74
C ASP A 185 2.14 8.84 -4.23
N THR A 186 3.36 9.19 -3.85
CA THR A 186 3.82 9.21 -2.45
C THR A 186 3.45 10.48 -1.70
N LYS A 187 2.76 11.42 -2.35
CA LYS A 187 2.43 12.75 -1.79
C LYS A 187 3.67 13.53 -1.31
N GLY A 188 4.82 13.27 -1.95
CA GLY A 188 6.08 13.91 -1.62
C GLY A 188 6.84 13.30 -0.44
N VAL A 189 6.37 12.19 0.11
CA VAL A 189 7.09 11.43 1.16
C VAL A 189 8.07 10.47 0.51
N GLU A 190 9.29 10.38 1.05
CA GLU A 190 10.28 9.38 0.65
C GLU A 190 10.09 8.09 1.46
N TYR A 191 10.14 6.96 0.77
CA TYR A 191 10.02 5.63 1.35
C TYR A 191 11.27 4.81 1.07
N THR A 192 11.85 4.23 2.13
CA THR A 192 13.02 3.35 2.03
C THR A 192 12.77 2.09 2.85
N ALA A 193 12.85 0.93 2.21
CA ALA A 193 12.59 -0.34 2.85
C ALA A 193 13.82 -0.91 3.58
N GLU A 194 13.61 -1.45 4.75
CA GLU A 194 14.58 -2.31 5.46
C GLU A 194 14.51 -3.72 4.87
N LYS A 195 15.63 -4.17 4.28
CA LYS A 195 15.74 -5.45 3.56
C LYS A 195 16.51 -6.47 4.38
N ILE A 196 16.08 -7.73 4.32
CA ILE A 196 16.75 -8.88 4.91
C ILE A 196 17.30 -9.73 3.76
N GLN A 197 18.53 -10.18 3.90
CA GLN A 197 19.20 -11.07 2.93
C GLN A 197 18.93 -12.55 3.26
#